data_f103004bbeab5e40df7180c4be506ef2
#
_entry.id   f103004bbeab5e40df7180c4be506ef2
#
_cell.length_a   1.000
_cell.length_b   1.000
_cell.length_c   1.000
_cell.angle_alpha   90.00
_cell.angle_beta   90.00
_cell.angle_gamma   90.00
#
_symmetry.space_group_name_H-M   'P 1'
#
loop_
_entity.id
_entity.type
_entity.pdbx_description
1 polymer ?
#
loop_
_entity_poly.entity_id
_entity_poly.type
_entity_poly.pdbx_seq_one_letter_code
_entity_poly.pdbx_strand_id
1 'polypeptide(L)'
;MHRTIAALATATIGLATAVIPVADAVADSGATLRELAADEGILMGSGAINPNYLDEPRFREVLTEQFNSLSPENELKWNFVQPEKGDFKFAGLDRLVDFAEDNDMVVKGHGLISGCCNPDYVTETTDPDELRAVMRTHFDTIMDRYAGKMDRWDVVTEPFSNFGGTGLVQNHFYDVLGADYIAETFRIAHAADPEAKLFINESLVEFYPAKRQELYDLVAGLVADGVPIHGVGFEMHETQAGPEPGVITEMANSYQALGLDVAITELDVHTYDVEQQTQIYGDVVAEALAAGIRDISFWGFTDKHAFTWLPGAKPLMFDEDYNPKPAYFATRDALRSFVAGTSAPGAGTLTNTSGWTHGLHDGNYSVVMNLWHGTPGSFYRLYENDTLISARVPDTVGGTSQSVETEFTDKPNGTYEYRAELINSNGTTATTTTTVTVTDAVPGKPVVSHDNWDKDGTFTATANMWWGTNATSYTFLLDGAVVGKGPLTANTPNAQSPQVTLSGVATGTHSLKVVLTNAGGSTESDPIHVTVN
;
A
#
# COMPACT_ATOMS: atom_id res chain seq x y z
N MET A 1 30.87 74.11 -13.03
CA MET A 1 30.57 73.31 -11.80
C MET A 1 29.17 72.73 -11.94
N HIS A 2 29.08 71.55 -12.51
CA HIS A 2 27.80 70.83 -12.64
C HIS A 2 27.88 69.57 -11.82
N ARG A 3 27.05 69.45 -10.81
CA ARG A 3 26.88 68.21 -10.03
C ARG A 3 25.79 67.36 -10.67
N THR A 4 26.16 66.20 -11.09
CA THR A 4 25.22 65.16 -11.56
C THR A 4 24.71 64.35 -10.39
N ILE A 5 23.40 64.30 -10.20
CA ILE A 5 22.73 63.49 -9.20
C ILE A 5 22.35 62.18 -9.90
N ALA A 6 22.86 61.05 -9.42
CA ALA A 6 22.47 59.75 -9.86
C ALA A 6 21.22 59.30 -9.06
N ALA A 7 20.13 59.01 -9.78
CA ALA A 7 18.91 58.46 -9.20
C ALA A 7 19.02 56.92 -9.17
N LEU A 8 18.92 56.34 -7.96
CA LEU A 8 18.73 54.92 -7.76
C LEU A 8 17.26 54.57 -8.06
N ALA A 9 17.04 53.74 -9.04
CA ALA A 9 15.75 53.12 -9.32
C ALA A 9 15.61 51.84 -8.49
N THR A 10 14.73 51.84 -7.51
CA THR A 10 14.31 50.64 -6.76
C THR A 10 13.27 49.90 -7.60
N ALA A 11 13.61 48.72 -8.06
CA ALA A 11 12.66 47.80 -8.72
C ALA A 11 11.89 47.03 -7.64
N THR A 12 10.62 47.31 -7.47
CA THR A 12 9.68 46.54 -6.69
C THR A 12 9.20 45.36 -7.55
N ILE A 13 9.60 44.14 -7.16
CA ILE A 13 9.04 42.91 -7.75
C ILE A 13 7.67 42.70 -7.08
N GLY A 14 6.61 42.98 -7.82
CA GLY A 14 5.25 42.62 -7.44
C GLY A 14 5.04 41.13 -7.67
N LEU A 15 4.85 40.35 -6.59
CA LEU A 15 4.29 39.01 -6.68
C LEU A 15 2.83 39.14 -7.15
N ALA A 16 2.56 38.82 -8.39
CA ALA A 16 1.22 38.58 -8.88
C ALA A 16 0.80 37.17 -8.41
N THR A 17 -0.05 37.12 -7.39
CA THR A 17 -0.80 35.89 -7.07
C THR A 17 -1.76 35.63 -8.22
N ALA A 18 -1.44 34.65 -9.07
CA ALA A 18 -2.36 34.11 -10.03
C ALA A 18 -3.50 33.42 -9.25
N VAL A 19 -4.65 34.09 -9.18
CA VAL A 19 -5.91 33.43 -8.81
C VAL A 19 -6.23 32.51 -9.98
N ILE A 20 -5.98 31.22 -9.80
CA ILE A 20 -6.48 30.18 -10.72
C ILE A 20 -8.00 30.20 -10.56
N PRO A 21 -8.78 30.51 -11.59
CA PRO A 21 -10.23 30.38 -11.50
C PRO A 21 -10.51 28.89 -11.21
N VAL A 22 -11.27 28.64 -10.14
CA VAL A 22 -11.95 27.36 -9.95
C VAL A 22 -12.83 27.20 -11.19
N ALA A 23 -12.44 26.30 -12.08
CA ALA A 23 -13.26 25.96 -13.22
C ALA A 23 -14.61 25.49 -12.65
N ASP A 24 -15.69 26.13 -13.06
CA ASP A 24 -17.04 25.64 -12.82
C ASP A 24 -17.03 24.15 -13.16
N ALA A 25 -17.45 23.31 -12.21
CA ALA A 25 -17.62 21.90 -12.43
C ALA A 25 -18.63 21.74 -13.59
N VAL A 26 -18.12 21.59 -14.79
CA VAL A 26 -18.89 21.04 -15.90
C VAL A 26 -19.33 19.68 -15.38
N ALA A 27 -20.65 19.47 -15.30
CA ALA A 27 -21.19 18.18 -14.95
C ALA A 27 -20.51 17.13 -15.84
N ASP A 28 -19.58 16.38 -15.28
CA ASP A 28 -18.84 15.35 -15.99
C ASP A 28 -19.83 14.22 -16.28
N SER A 29 -20.37 14.19 -17.50
CA SER A 29 -21.21 13.13 -18.02
C SER A 29 -20.38 11.87 -18.35
N GLY A 30 -19.32 11.61 -17.57
CA GLY A 30 -18.47 10.44 -17.74
C GLY A 30 -19.18 9.14 -17.38
N ALA A 31 -18.73 8.03 -17.96
CA ALA A 31 -19.23 6.70 -17.67
C ALA A 31 -19.19 6.41 -16.15
N THR A 32 -20.22 5.70 -15.65
CA THR A 32 -20.34 5.29 -14.24
C THR A 32 -19.36 4.17 -13.92
N LEU A 33 -19.17 3.86 -12.63
CA LEU A 33 -18.36 2.71 -12.21
C LEU A 33 -18.87 1.42 -12.82
N ARG A 34 -20.19 1.22 -12.81
CA ARG A 34 -20.86 0.05 -13.40
C ARG A 34 -20.60 -0.07 -14.90
N GLU A 35 -20.74 1.04 -15.65
CA GLU A 35 -20.51 1.05 -17.09
C GLU A 35 -19.05 0.75 -17.45
N LEU A 36 -18.08 1.35 -16.72
CA LEU A 36 -16.65 1.08 -16.92
C LEU A 36 -16.25 -0.35 -16.58
N ALA A 37 -16.90 -0.96 -15.59
CA ALA A 37 -16.60 -2.32 -15.15
C ALA A 37 -17.18 -3.41 -16.08
N ALA A 38 -18.27 -3.10 -16.79
CA ALA A 38 -19.10 -4.09 -17.50
C ALA A 38 -18.33 -4.89 -18.56
N ASP A 39 -17.50 -4.23 -19.37
CA ASP A 39 -16.81 -4.86 -20.51
C ASP A 39 -15.61 -5.74 -20.09
N GLU A 40 -15.13 -5.58 -18.86
CA GLU A 40 -13.91 -6.25 -18.36
C GLU A 40 -14.21 -7.36 -17.34
N GLY A 41 -15.49 -7.64 -17.08
CA GLY A 41 -15.91 -8.63 -16.09
C GLY A 41 -15.53 -8.24 -14.65
N ILE A 42 -15.41 -6.94 -14.37
CA ILE A 42 -15.09 -6.40 -13.06
C ILE A 42 -16.38 -6.24 -12.26
N LEU A 43 -16.37 -6.69 -11.01
CA LEU A 43 -17.41 -6.41 -10.04
C LEU A 43 -17.01 -5.17 -9.22
N MET A 44 -17.80 -4.10 -9.37
CA MET A 44 -17.74 -2.92 -8.52
C MET A 44 -18.97 -2.97 -7.62
N GLY A 45 -18.75 -3.28 -6.34
CA GLY A 45 -19.81 -3.61 -5.41
C GLY A 45 -19.98 -2.61 -4.28
N SER A 46 -21.16 -2.65 -3.63
CA SER A 46 -21.36 -2.04 -2.34
C SER A 46 -21.86 -3.07 -1.33
N GLY A 47 -21.13 -3.21 -0.24
CA GLY A 47 -21.54 -3.94 0.97
C GLY A 47 -22.38 -3.06 1.89
N ALA A 48 -22.61 -3.55 3.11
CA ALA A 48 -23.39 -2.90 4.14
C ALA A 48 -24.78 -2.43 3.67
N ILE A 49 -25.41 -3.18 2.76
CA ILE A 49 -26.73 -2.83 2.25
C ILE A 49 -27.82 -3.35 3.20
N ASN A 50 -28.47 -2.41 3.91
CA ASN A 50 -29.64 -2.71 4.71
C ASN A 50 -30.90 -2.68 3.82
N PRO A 51 -31.78 -3.69 3.88
CA PRO A 51 -33.00 -3.72 3.04
C PRO A 51 -33.89 -2.50 3.23
N ASN A 52 -33.87 -1.83 4.40
CA ASN A 52 -34.67 -0.63 4.62
C ASN A 52 -34.16 0.60 3.83
N TYR A 53 -32.87 0.64 3.44
CA TYR A 53 -32.35 1.73 2.61
C TYR A 53 -32.96 1.72 1.21
N LEU A 54 -33.45 0.57 0.77
CA LEU A 54 -34.19 0.44 -0.50
C LEU A 54 -35.55 1.19 -0.50
N ASP A 55 -36.01 1.71 0.63
CA ASP A 55 -37.18 2.61 0.68
C ASP A 55 -36.86 4.02 0.18
N GLU A 56 -35.59 4.39 0.14
CA GLU A 56 -35.12 5.68 -0.33
C GLU A 56 -34.91 5.67 -1.85
N PRO A 57 -35.65 6.46 -2.64
CA PRO A 57 -35.51 6.44 -4.10
C PRO A 57 -34.11 6.79 -4.59
N ARG A 58 -33.46 7.78 -3.95
CA ARG A 58 -32.13 8.21 -4.36
C ARG A 58 -31.05 7.18 -4.02
N PHE A 59 -31.21 6.45 -2.91
CA PHE A 59 -30.34 5.32 -2.58
C PHE A 59 -30.36 4.25 -3.67
N ARG A 60 -31.58 3.81 -4.07
CA ARG A 60 -31.73 2.82 -5.15
C ARG A 60 -31.13 3.30 -6.46
N GLU A 61 -31.41 4.55 -6.83
CA GLU A 61 -30.90 5.14 -8.07
C GLU A 61 -29.36 5.09 -8.12
N VAL A 62 -28.66 5.58 -7.10
CA VAL A 62 -27.18 5.56 -7.05
C VAL A 62 -26.66 4.14 -6.98
N LEU A 63 -27.27 3.25 -6.19
CA LEU A 63 -26.83 1.86 -6.07
C LEU A 63 -26.88 1.15 -7.44
N THR A 64 -27.98 1.27 -8.18
CA THR A 64 -28.12 0.60 -9.47
C THR A 64 -27.37 1.27 -10.61
N GLU A 65 -27.16 2.59 -10.53
CA GLU A 65 -26.40 3.34 -11.53
C GLU A 65 -24.89 3.08 -11.43
N GLN A 66 -24.37 2.98 -10.20
CA GLN A 66 -22.94 2.94 -9.97
C GLN A 66 -22.36 1.55 -9.73
N PHE A 67 -23.17 0.59 -9.24
CA PHE A 67 -22.67 -0.71 -8.81
C PHE A 67 -23.36 -1.87 -9.55
N ASN A 68 -22.61 -2.95 -9.74
CA ASN A 68 -23.09 -4.20 -10.35
C ASN A 68 -23.08 -5.38 -9.38
N SER A 69 -22.73 -5.16 -8.12
CA SER A 69 -22.86 -6.17 -7.06
C SER A 69 -23.20 -5.54 -5.72
N LEU A 70 -23.79 -6.32 -4.83
CA LEU A 70 -24.09 -5.91 -3.46
C LEU A 70 -23.86 -7.06 -2.47
N SER A 71 -23.66 -6.70 -1.18
CA SER A 71 -23.73 -7.63 -0.06
C SER A 71 -24.57 -7.07 1.08
N PRO A 72 -25.30 -7.93 1.82
CA PRO A 72 -26.11 -7.50 2.95
C PRO A 72 -25.24 -6.97 4.09
N GLU A 73 -25.80 -6.07 4.89
CA GLU A 73 -25.15 -5.56 6.11
C GLU A 73 -25.19 -6.61 7.24
N ASN A 74 -26.40 -7.11 7.54
CA ASN A 74 -26.63 -7.97 8.70
C ASN A 74 -27.47 -9.21 8.40
N GLU A 75 -28.18 -9.25 7.29
CA GLU A 75 -29.28 -10.19 7.01
C GLU A 75 -28.81 -11.65 6.90
N LEU A 76 -27.50 -11.90 6.77
CA LEU A 76 -26.88 -13.23 6.82
C LEU A 76 -26.17 -13.53 8.13
N LYS A 77 -25.93 -12.53 8.99
CA LYS A 77 -25.35 -12.78 10.31
C LYS A 77 -26.31 -13.62 11.14
N TRP A 78 -25.81 -14.61 11.84
CA TRP A 78 -26.59 -15.70 12.39
C TRP A 78 -27.78 -15.28 13.24
N ASN A 79 -27.61 -14.34 14.19
CA ASN A 79 -28.69 -13.85 15.05
C ASN A 79 -29.75 -12.97 14.30
N PHE A 80 -29.47 -12.54 13.07
CA PHE A 80 -30.44 -11.82 12.25
C PHE A 80 -31.27 -12.78 11.39
N VAL A 81 -30.62 -13.78 10.77
CA VAL A 81 -31.30 -14.73 9.90
C VAL A 81 -31.95 -15.89 10.68
N GLN A 82 -31.38 -16.28 11.83
CA GLN A 82 -31.92 -17.35 12.68
C GLN A 82 -31.75 -17.01 14.18
N PRO A 83 -32.51 -16.03 14.70
CA PRO A 83 -32.39 -15.59 16.10
C PRO A 83 -32.75 -16.68 17.13
N GLU A 84 -33.65 -17.61 16.76
CA GLU A 84 -34.04 -18.76 17.56
C GLU A 84 -33.87 -20.05 16.76
N LYS A 85 -33.55 -21.17 17.42
CA LYS A 85 -33.36 -22.48 16.78
C LYS A 85 -34.57 -22.88 15.94
N GLY A 86 -34.39 -22.96 14.61
CA GLY A 86 -35.44 -23.32 13.65
C GLY A 86 -36.35 -22.18 13.20
N ASP A 87 -36.17 -20.96 13.69
CA ASP A 87 -36.92 -19.78 13.27
C ASP A 87 -36.12 -18.87 12.35
N PHE A 88 -36.26 -19.07 11.04
CA PHE A 88 -35.54 -18.32 10.03
C PHE A 88 -36.26 -17.06 9.58
N LYS A 89 -35.53 -15.94 9.45
CA LYS A 89 -36.01 -14.61 9.07
C LYS A 89 -35.41 -14.20 7.71
N PHE A 90 -35.98 -14.71 6.64
CA PHE A 90 -35.48 -14.48 5.29
C PHE A 90 -35.96 -13.18 4.61
N ALA A 91 -37.04 -12.54 5.12
CA ALA A 91 -37.66 -11.43 4.41
C ALA A 91 -36.75 -10.27 4.04
N GLY A 92 -35.78 -9.94 4.90
CA GLY A 92 -34.78 -8.88 4.61
C GLY A 92 -33.83 -9.29 3.49
N LEU A 93 -33.28 -10.50 3.57
CA LEU A 93 -32.37 -11.02 2.57
C LEU A 93 -33.07 -11.30 1.23
N ASP A 94 -34.28 -11.89 1.25
CA ASP A 94 -35.11 -12.08 0.05
C ASP A 94 -35.27 -10.75 -0.69
N ARG A 95 -35.62 -9.68 0.04
CA ARG A 95 -35.76 -8.34 -0.55
C ARG A 95 -34.49 -7.83 -1.25
N LEU A 96 -33.30 -8.09 -0.68
CA LEU A 96 -32.04 -7.70 -1.30
C LEU A 96 -31.73 -8.54 -2.52
N VAL A 97 -31.98 -9.85 -2.46
CA VAL A 97 -31.75 -10.77 -3.58
C VAL A 97 -32.73 -10.45 -4.74
N ASP A 98 -34.03 -10.27 -4.46
CA ASP A 98 -35.00 -9.89 -5.47
C ASP A 98 -34.62 -8.54 -6.12
N PHE A 99 -34.21 -7.55 -5.31
CA PHE A 99 -33.74 -6.26 -5.82
C PHE A 99 -32.51 -6.40 -6.73
N ALA A 100 -31.57 -7.25 -6.36
CA ALA A 100 -30.36 -7.50 -7.16
C ALA A 100 -30.72 -8.19 -8.48
N GLU A 101 -31.56 -9.22 -8.47
CA GLU A 101 -32.05 -9.91 -9.67
C GLU A 101 -32.79 -8.96 -10.60
N ASP A 102 -33.69 -8.09 -10.07
CA ASP A 102 -34.45 -7.10 -10.84
C ASP A 102 -33.57 -6.03 -11.50
N ASN A 103 -32.32 -5.84 -11.02
CA ASN A 103 -31.38 -4.82 -11.50
C ASN A 103 -30.09 -5.40 -12.09
N ASP A 104 -30.04 -6.67 -12.45
CA ASP A 104 -28.86 -7.36 -13.01
C ASP A 104 -27.61 -7.14 -12.14
N MET A 105 -27.73 -7.27 -10.81
CA MET A 105 -26.65 -7.16 -9.85
C MET A 105 -26.29 -8.53 -9.29
N VAL A 106 -25.03 -8.73 -8.99
CA VAL A 106 -24.51 -9.91 -8.31
C VAL A 106 -24.68 -9.76 -6.79
N VAL A 107 -25.07 -10.84 -6.10
CA VAL A 107 -25.17 -10.86 -4.63
C VAL A 107 -24.03 -11.65 -4.02
N LYS A 108 -23.43 -11.12 -2.97
CA LYS A 108 -22.38 -11.78 -2.18
C LYS A 108 -22.91 -12.13 -0.80
N GLY A 109 -22.75 -13.38 -0.40
CA GLY A 109 -23.21 -13.88 0.89
C GLY A 109 -22.20 -13.57 1.99
N HIS A 110 -22.40 -12.48 2.75
CA HIS A 110 -21.47 -12.04 3.77
C HIS A 110 -21.80 -12.66 5.14
N GLY A 111 -20.81 -13.40 5.70
CA GLY A 111 -20.71 -13.75 7.11
C GLY A 111 -21.52 -14.95 7.58
N LEU A 112 -21.25 -16.19 7.08
CA LEU A 112 -21.86 -17.39 7.64
C LEU A 112 -21.41 -17.63 9.10
N ILE A 113 -20.12 -17.46 9.39
CA ILE A 113 -19.58 -17.47 10.77
C ILE A 113 -18.70 -16.24 10.98
N SER A 114 -18.94 -15.56 12.09
CA SER A 114 -18.10 -14.49 12.60
C SER A 114 -17.93 -14.58 14.10
N GLY A 115 -16.97 -13.83 14.66
CA GLY A 115 -16.79 -13.73 16.11
C GLY A 115 -17.94 -13.09 16.86
N CYS A 116 -18.79 -12.31 16.16
CA CYS A 116 -19.97 -11.67 16.72
C CYS A 116 -21.27 -12.33 16.28
N CYS A 117 -22.35 -11.79 16.81
CA CYS A 117 -23.68 -11.91 16.22
C CYS A 117 -24.23 -13.36 16.19
N ASN A 118 -23.82 -14.16 17.16
CA ASN A 118 -24.30 -15.53 17.37
C ASN A 118 -25.42 -15.55 18.42
N PRO A 119 -26.56 -16.22 18.16
CA PRO A 119 -27.65 -16.30 19.12
C PRO A 119 -27.31 -17.23 20.30
N ASP A 120 -28.04 -17.07 21.43
CA ASP A 120 -27.76 -17.80 22.67
C ASP A 120 -27.75 -19.33 22.48
N TYR A 121 -28.67 -19.88 21.68
CA TYR A 121 -28.73 -21.33 21.45
C TYR A 121 -27.48 -21.88 20.75
N VAL A 122 -26.71 -21.03 20.03
CA VAL A 122 -25.40 -21.39 19.44
C VAL A 122 -24.32 -21.30 20.50
N THR A 123 -24.25 -20.16 21.21
CA THR A 123 -23.19 -19.89 22.20
C THR A 123 -23.31 -20.68 23.49
N GLU A 124 -24.48 -21.25 23.80
CA GLU A 124 -24.73 -22.15 24.91
C GLU A 124 -24.48 -23.62 24.56
N THR A 125 -24.33 -23.98 23.27
CA THR A 125 -24.05 -25.36 22.84
C THR A 125 -22.58 -25.67 23.07
N THR A 126 -22.28 -26.53 24.05
CA THR A 126 -20.90 -26.91 24.43
C THR A 126 -20.50 -28.30 23.96
N ASP A 127 -21.43 -29.11 23.48
CA ASP A 127 -21.14 -30.41 22.87
C ASP A 127 -20.71 -30.22 21.42
N PRO A 128 -19.52 -30.70 21.03
CA PRO A 128 -19.00 -30.51 19.67
C PRO A 128 -19.88 -31.11 18.57
N ASP A 129 -20.48 -32.27 18.81
CA ASP A 129 -21.31 -32.93 17.80
C ASP A 129 -22.66 -32.23 17.63
N GLU A 130 -23.22 -31.72 18.75
CA GLU A 130 -24.43 -30.89 18.70
C GLU A 130 -24.14 -29.57 17.95
N LEU A 131 -23.00 -28.90 18.24
CA LEU A 131 -22.64 -27.66 17.53
C LEU A 131 -22.49 -27.88 16.02
N ARG A 132 -21.82 -28.97 15.62
CA ARG A 132 -21.73 -29.36 14.19
C ARG A 132 -23.11 -29.61 13.57
N ALA A 133 -24.01 -30.22 14.29
CA ALA A 133 -25.39 -30.44 13.78
C ALA A 133 -26.16 -29.13 13.64
N VAL A 134 -25.99 -28.20 14.57
CA VAL A 134 -26.56 -26.84 14.50
C VAL A 134 -25.99 -26.09 13.27
N MET A 135 -24.68 -26.10 13.07
CA MET A 135 -24.02 -25.48 11.91
C MET A 135 -24.55 -26.06 10.59
N ARG A 136 -24.61 -27.41 10.47
CA ARG A 136 -25.14 -28.05 9.24
C ARG A 136 -26.57 -27.62 8.96
N THR A 137 -27.46 -27.66 9.95
CA THR A 137 -28.85 -27.26 9.77
C THR A 137 -28.96 -25.80 9.31
N HIS A 138 -28.16 -24.93 9.87
CA HIS A 138 -28.12 -23.51 9.50
C HIS A 138 -27.66 -23.31 8.06
N PHE A 139 -26.53 -23.91 7.69
CA PHE A 139 -25.93 -23.76 6.37
C PHE A 139 -26.79 -24.42 5.29
N ASP A 140 -27.23 -25.67 5.51
CA ASP A 140 -28.11 -26.37 4.57
C ASP A 140 -29.37 -25.54 4.26
N THR A 141 -29.97 -24.94 5.30
CA THR A 141 -31.23 -24.17 5.12
C THR A 141 -30.99 -22.86 4.34
N ILE A 142 -29.89 -22.15 4.63
CA ILE A 142 -29.63 -20.86 4.00
C ILE A 142 -29.07 -21.07 2.59
N MET A 143 -28.08 -21.93 2.43
CA MET A 143 -27.40 -22.13 1.16
C MET A 143 -28.31 -22.81 0.13
N ASP A 144 -29.16 -23.78 0.54
CA ASP A 144 -30.19 -24.36 -0.35
C ASP A 144 -31.21 -23.31 -0.83
N ARG A 145 -31.65 -22.40 0.07
CA ARG A 145 -32.58 -21.33 -0.31
C ARG A 145 -32.03 -20.38 -1.37
N TYR A 146 -30.73 -20.06 -1.30
CA TYR A 146 -30.06 -19.12 -2.19
C TYR A 146 -29.09 -19.78 -3.17
N ALA A 147 -29.20 -21.09 -3.37
CA ALA A 147 -28.38 -21.83 -4.33
C ALA A 147 -28.48 -21.21 -5.73
N GLY A 148 -27.31 -20.91 -6.33
CA GLY A 148 -27.20 -20.25 -7.63
C GLY A 148 -27.56 -18.75 -7.67
N LYS A 149 -27.90 -18.14 -6.51
CA LYS A 149 -28.22 -16.70 -6.38
C LYS A 149 -27.06 -15.91 -5.77
N MET A 150 -26.19 -16.55 -5.03
CA MET A 150 -24.99 -15.95 -4.45
C MET A 150 -23.76 -16.28 -5.32
N ASP A 151 -22.99 -15.26 -5.67
CA ASP A 151 -21.73 -15.42 -6.41
C ASP A 151 -20.67 -16.14 -5.57
N ARG A 152 -20.60 -15.76 -4.30
CA ARG A 152 -19.71 -16.38 -3.31
C ARG A 152 -20.29 -16.23 -1.90
N TRP A 153 -19.69 -16.99 -0.96
CA TRP A 153 -20.00 -16.92 0.46
C TRP A 153 -18.72 -16.60 1.26
N ASP A 154 -18.79 -15.59 2.11
CA ASP A 154 -17.80 -15.38 3.16
C ASP A 154 -18.12 -16.36 4.30
N VAL A 155 -17.43 -17.51 4.29
CA VAL A 155 -17.70 -18.64 5.18
C VAL A 155 -17.26 -18.36 6.60
N VAL A 156 -16.07 -17.74 6.74
CA VAL A 156 -15.53 -17.27 8.02
C VAL A 156 -15.01 -15.85 7.85
N THR A 157 -15.45 -14.97 8.74
CA THR A 157 -15.06 -13.56 8.76
C THR A 157 -14.27 -13.25 10.02
N GLU A 158 -13.16 -12.53 9.89
CA GLU A 158 -12.29 -12.03 10.96
C GLU A 158 -11.85 -13.12 11.95
N PRO A 159 -11.24 -14.23 11.49
CA PRO A 159 -10.75 -15.26 12.41
C PRO A 159 -9.54 -14.85 13.25
N PHE A 160 -8.85 -13.76 12.92
CA PHE A 160 -7.71 -13.24 13.68
C PHE A 160 -8.05 -11.96 14.44
N SER A 161 -7.21 -11.61 15.43
CA SER A 161 -7.39 -10.37 16.21
C SER A 161 -7.30 -9.10 15.34
N ASN A 162 -8.23 -8.17 15.56
CA ASN A 162 -8.34 -6.93 14.76
C ASN A 162 -7.30 -5.86 15.08
N PHE A 163 -6.39 -6.05 16.02
CA PHE A 163 -5.42 -5.03 16.41
C PHE A 163 -3.98 -5.54 16.37
N GLY A 164 -3.62 -6.29 15.33
CA GLY A 164 -2.26 -6.77 15.12
C GLY A 164 -1.80 -7.82 16.13
N GLY A 165 -2.74 -8.41 16.86
CA GLY A 165 -2.47 -9.59 17.70
C GLY A 165 -2.22 -10.82 16.82
N THR A 166 -1.44 -11.75 17.34
CA THR A 166 -1.16 -13.03 16.69
C THR A 166 -2.10 -14.12 17.19
N GLY A 167 -2.38 -15.09 16.31
CA GLY A 167 -3.24 -16.25 16.60
C GLY A 167 -4.72 -16.01 16.37
N LEU A 168 -5.45 -17.12 16.25
CA LEU A 168 -6.89 -17.12 16.05
C LEU A 168 -7.63 -16.54 17.27
N VAL A 169 -8.69 -15.79 16.97
CA VAL A 169 -9.62 -15.34 18.01
C VAL A 169 -10.27 -16.55 18.67
N GLN A 170 -10.19 -16.62 20.00
CA GLN A 170 -10.86 -17.65 20.80
C GLN A 170 -12.35 -17.30 20.94
N ASN A 171 -13.09 -17.47 19.84
CA ASN A 171 -14.54 -17.37 19.83
C ASN A 171 -15.19 -18.69 20.26
N HIS A 172 -16.51 -18.73 20.36
CA HIS A 172 -17.24 -19.92 20.80
C HIS A 172 -16.95 -21.17 19.94
N PHE A 173 -16.83 -21.01 18.62
CA PHE A 173 -16.51 -22.13 17.72
C PHE A 173 -15.11 -22.69 17.98
N TYR A 174 -14.13 -21.81 18.24
CA TYR A 174 -12.78 -22.21 18.64
C TYR A 174 -12.80 -22.96 19.98
N ASP A 175 -13.53 -22.44 20.96
CA ASP A 175 -13.58 -23.03 22.31
C ASP A 175 -14.20 -24.44 22.31
N VAL A 176 -15.18 -24.70 21.44
CA VAL A 176 -15.90 -25.98 21.37
C VAL A 176 -15.28 -26.96 20.38
N LEU A 177 -14.84 -26.48 19.21
CA LEU A 177 -14.36 -27.33 18.11
C LEU A 177 -12.82 -27.33 17.96
N GLY A 178 -12.12 -26.43 18.66
CA GLY A 178 -10.67 -26.25 18.51
C GLY A 178 -10.28 -25.45 17.28
N ALA A 179 -8.99 -25.37 17.00
CA ALA A 179 -8.44 -24.58 15.89
C ALA A 179 -8.92 -25.06 14.50
N ASP A 180 -9.32 -26.33 14.39
CA ASP A 180 -9.81 -26.93 13.15
C ASP A 180 -11.24 -26.46 12.76
N TYR A 181 -11.90 -25.64 13.60
CA TYR A 181 -13.26 -25.19 13.35
C TYR A 181 -13.40 -24.50 11.98
N ILE A 182 -12.37 -23.80 11.51
CA ILE A 182 -12.37 -23.12 10.20
C ILE A 182 -12.47 -24.17 9.08
N ALA A 183 -11.58 -25.16 9.09
CA ALA A 183 -11.60 -26.24 8.09
C ALA A 183 -12.92 -27.03 8.12
N GLU A 184 -13.48 -27.28 9.31
CA GLU A 184 -14.79 -27.93 9.45
C GLU A 184 -15.91 -27.07 8.88
N THR A 185 -15.88 -25.74 9.12
CA THR A 185 -16.89 -24.80 8.59
C THR A 185 -16.90 -24.80 7.06
N PHE A 186 -15.73 -24.74 6.40
CA PHE A 186 -15.64 -24.82 4.94
C PHE A 186 -16.18 -26.16 4.41
N ARG A 187 -15.88 -27.26 5.06
CA ARG A 187 -16.41 -28.59 4.64
C ARG A 187 -17.92 -28.68 4.82
N ILE A 188 -18.50 -28.09 5.86
CA ILE A 188 -19.95 -28.02 6.07
C ILE A 188 -20.60 -27.16 5.00
N ALA A 189 -20.03 -25.97 4.70
CA ALA A 189 -20.54 -25.08 3.68
C ALA A 189 -20.52 -25.73 2.28
N HIS A 190 -19.42 -26.38 1.92
CA HIS A 190 -19.30 -27.10 0.65
C HIS A 190 -20.26 -28.30 0.54
N ALA A 191 -20.55 -28.95 1.67
CA ALA A 191 -21.55 -30.04 1.66
C ALA A 191 -22.97 -29.50 1.46
N ALA A 192 -23.27 -28.28 1.94
CA ALA A 192 -24.56 -27.62 1.74
C ALA A 192 -24.76 -27.12 0.30
N ASP A 193 -23.70 -26.59 -0.33
CA ASP A 193 -23.71 -26.18 -1.75
C ASP A 193 -22.34 -26.45 -2.39
N PRO A 194 -22.18 -27.56 -3.11
CA PRO A 194 -20.91 -27.93 -3.75
C PRO A 194 -20.49 -27.02 -4.91
N GLU A 195 -21.39 -26.23 -5.49
CA GLU A 195 -21.10 -25.32 -6.59
C GLU A 195 -20.73 -23.91 -6.13
N ALA A 196 -20.97 -23.62 -4.84
CA ALA A 196 -20.71 -22.29 -4.27
C ALA A 196 -19.21 -21.99 -4.16
N LYS A 197 -18.83 -20.76 -4.47
CA LYS A 197 -17.49 -20.22 -4.15
C LYS A 197 -17.42 -19.87 -2.66
N LEU A 198 -16.43 -20.38 -1.97
CA LEU A 198 -16.27 -20.26 -0.51
C LEU A 198 -15.00 -19.43 -0.20
N PHE A 199 -15.19 -18.34 0.53
CA PHE A 199 -14.14 -17.35 0.86
C PHE A 199 -13.92 -17.28 2.37
N ILE A 200 -12.69 -16.93 2.74
CA ILE A 200 -12.35 -16.41 4.07
C ILE A 200 -12.16 -14.90 3.94
N ASN A 201 -12.68 -14.11 4.87
CA ASN A 201 -12.64 -12.65 4.83
C ASN A 201 -11.91 -12.12 6.07
N GLU A 202 -10.97 -11.17 5.89
CA GLU A 202 -10.15 -10.69 7.00
C GLU A 202 -9.79 -9.20 6.84
N SER A 203 -9.77 -8.50 7.98
CA SER A 203 -9.47 -7.08 8.10
C SER A 203 -7.99 -6.81 8.41
N LEU A 204 -7.51 -5.60 8.07
CA LEU A 204 -6.23 -5.02 8.52
C LEU A 204 -4.97 -5.86 8.19
N VAL A 205 -5.04 -6.80 7.26
CA VAL A 205 -3.89 -7.61 6.83
C VAL A 205 -2.89 -6.79 6.00
N GLU A 206 -3.36 -5.71 5.40
CA GLU A 206 -2.54 -4.72 4.67
C GLU A 206 -1.59 -3.96 5.60
N PHE A 207 -2.00 -3.71 6.85
CA PHE A 207 -1.21 -2.95 7.83
C PHE A 207 -0.33 -3.81 8.75
N TYR A 208 -0.74 -5.07 9.02
CA TYR A 208 -0.07 -5.92 10.01
C TYR A 208 0.63 -7.11 9.35
N PRO A 209 1.95 -7.02 9.03
CA PRO A 209 2.68 -8.10 8.36
C PRO A 209 2.62 -9.46 9.07
N ALA A 210 2.59 -9.47 10.42
CA ALA A 210 2.47 -10.72 11.19
C ALA A 210 1.09 -11.37 10.99
N LYS A 211 0.00 -10.60 11.05
CA LYS A 211 -1.37 -11.07 10.80
C LYS A 211 -1.52 -11.56 9.35
N ARG A 212 -0.95 -10.81 8.39
CA ARG A 212 -0.92 -11.19 6.97
C ARG A 212 -0.25 -12.54 6.77
N GLN A 213 0.90 -12.78 7.43
CA GLN A 213 1.60 -14.06 7.34
C GLN A 213 0.79 -15.19 7.96
N GLU A 214 0.15 -14.96 9.11
CA GLU A 214 -0.69 -15.98 9.76
C GLU A 214 -1.92 -16.35 8.93
N LEU A 215 -2.58 -15.37 8.28
CA LEU A 215 -3.67 -15.64 7.36
C LEU A 215 -3.17 -16.46 6.17
N TYR A 216 -2.02 -16.11 5.60
CA TYR A 216 -1.42 -16.87 4.51
C TYR A 216 -1.12 -18.32 4.94
N ASP A 217 -0.49 -18.51 6.08
CA ASP A 217 -0.14 -19.84 6.59
C ASP A 217 -1.38 -20.69 6.85
N LEU A 218 -2.45 -20.10 7.41
CA LEU A 218 -3.74 -20.77 7.58
C LEU A 218 -4.32 -21.20 6.23
N VAL A 219 -4.44 -20.28 5.27
CA VAL A 219 -5.05 -20.56 3.97
C VAL A 219 -4.22 -21.56 3.16
N ALA A 220 -2.90 -21.44 3.15
CA ALA A 220 -2.00 -22.40 2.51
C ALA A 220 -2.14 -23.80 3.13
N GLY A 221 -2.32 -23.88 4.45
CA GLY A 221 -2.62 -25.13 5.16
C GLY A 221 -3.97 -25.71 4.74
N LEU A 222 -5.03 -24.90 4.67
CA LEU A 222 -6.35 -25.34 4.21
C LEU A 222 -6.30 -25.91 2.77
N VAL A 223 -5.61 -25.22 1.87
CA VAL A 223 -5.41 -25.67 0.48
C VAL A 223 -4.64 -26.99 0.45
N ALA A 224 -3.55 -27.12 1.21
CA ALA A 224 -2.73 -28.33 1.27
C ALA A 224 -3.50 -29.54 1.80
N ASP A 225 -4.44 -29.32 2.73
CA ASP A 225 -5.30 -30.34 3.35
C ASP A 225 -6.55 -30.63 2.50
N GLY A 226 -6.68 -30.03 1.31
CA GLY A 226 -7.81 -30.23 0.41
C GLY A 226 -9.14 -29.72 0.96
N VAL A 227 -9.09 -28.70 1.82
CA VAL A 227 -10.30 -28.01 2.28
C VAL A 227 -10.85 -27.18 1.12
N PRO A 228 -12.17 -27.18 0.88
CA PRO A 228 -12.81 -26.52 -0.26
C PRO A 228 -12.87 -24.99 -0.04
N ILE A 229 -11.72 -24.33 -0.06
CA ILE A 229 -11.58 -22.87 -0.08
C ILE A 229 -11.31 -22.43 -1.51
N HIS A 230 -11.98 -21.37 -1.97
CA HIS A 230 -11.92 -20.88 -3.34
C HIS A 230 -11.33 -19.47 -3.44
N GLY A 231 -11.33 -18.71 -2.34
CA GLY A 231 -10.79 -17.36 -2.36
C GLY A 231 -10.59 -16.73 -1.00
N VAL A 232 -9.96 -15.55 -1.05
CA VAL A 232 -9.67 -14.70 0.13
C VAL A 232 -10.19 -13.30 -0.12
N GLY A 233 -10.94 -12.77 0.82
CA GLY A 233 -11.38 -11.39 0.87
C GLY A 233 -10.48 -10.57 1.79
N PHE A 234 -10.07 -9.39 1.32
CA PHE A 234 -9.43 -8.35 2.12
C PHE A 234 -10.46 -7.25 2.37
N GLU A 235 -10.77 -6.97 3.63
CA GLU A 235 -11.79 -5.99 3.98
C GLU A 235 -11.37 -4.57 3.58
N MET A 236 -10.09 -4.22 3.81
CA MET A 236 -9.52 -2.91 3.45
C MET A 236 -10.24 -1.74 4.13
N HIS A 237 -10.41 -1.86 5.45
CA HIS A 237 -10.87 -0.76 6.29
C HIS A 237 -9.72 0.21 6.55
N GLU A 238 -9.59 1.21 5.68
CA GLU A 238 -8.46 2.09 5.63
C GLU A 238 -8.51 3.21 6.67
N THR A 239 -7.35 3.61 7.12
CA THR A 239 -7.17 4.72 8.04
C THR A 239 -6.45 5.90 7.36
N GLN A 240 -5.76 6.73 8.14
CA GLN A 240 -5.09 7.92 7.62
C GLN A 240 -3.87 7.64 6.72
N ALA A 241 -3.31 6.45 6.73
CA ALA A 241 -2.08 6.18 5.98
C ALA A 241 -2.34 5.49 4.63
N GLY A 242 -3.42 4.71 4.51
CA GLY A 242 -3.57 3.74 3.44
C GLY A 242 -2.51 2.62 3.51
N PRO A 243 -2.60 1.58 2.68
CA PRO A 243 -1.59 0.53 2.61
C PRO A 243 -0.30 1.05 1.97
N GLU A 244 0.84 0.47 2.37
CA GLU A 244 2.11 0.76 1.70
C GLU A 244 2.05 0.29 0.24
N PRO A 245 2.59 1.08 -0.71
CA PRO A 245 2.59 0.74 -2.13
C PRO A 245 3.23 -0.62 -2.41
N GLY A 246 2.52 -1.50 -3.12
CA GLY A 246 2.96 -2.85 -3.46
C GLY A 246 2.42 -3.95 -2.54
N VAL A 247 1.86 -3.61 -1.38
CA VAL A 247 1.33 -4.58 -0.42
C VAL A 247 0.13 -5.33 -0.98
N ILE A 248 -0.80 -4.64 -1.65
CA ILE A 248 -1.97 -5.29 -2.29
C ILE A 248 -1.50 -6.26 -3.38
N THR A 249 -0.49 -5.85 -4.16
CA THR A 249 0.13 -6.70 -5.18
C THR A 249 0.75 -7.95 -4.57
N GLU A 250 1.51 -7.81 -3.49
CA GLU A 250 2.14 -8.94 -2.79
C GLU A 250 1.10 -9.92 -2.25
N MET A 251 0.08 -9.40 -1.55
CA MET A 251 -1.02 -10.20 -1.01
C MET A 251 -1.76 -10.95 -2.12
N ALA A 252 -2.20 -10.25 -3.17
CA ALA A 252 -2.93 -10.86 -4.27
C ALA A 252 -2.12 -11.98 -4.95
N ASN A 253 -0.86 -11.71 -5.29
CA ASN A 253 0.02 -12.69 -5.93
C ASN A 253 0.21 -13.95 -5.08
N SER A 254 0.32 -13.81 -3.75
CA SER A 254 0.52 -14.92 -2.83
C SER A 254 -0.64 -15.92 -2.87
N TYR A 255 -1.89 -15.44 -2.84
CA TYR A 255 -3.07 -16.30 -2.88
C TYR A 255 -3.40 -16.80 -4.29
N GLN A 256 -3.19 -15.97 -5.32
CA GLN A 256 -3.33 -16.41 -6.71
C GLN A 256 -2.34 -17.53 -7.07
N ALA A 257 -1.14 -17.52 -6.48
CA ALA A 257 -0.17 -18.62 -6.63
C ALA A 257 -0.65 -19.94 -6.01
N LEU A 258 -1.57 -19.90 -5.05
CA LEU A 258 -2.26 -21.07 -4.50
C LEU A 258 -3.47 -21.51 -5.35
N GLY A 259 -3.78 -20.78 -6.42
CA GLY A 259 -4.93 -21.02 -7.28
C GLY A 259 -6.26 -20.45 -6.75
N LEU A 260 -6.20 -19.49 -5.82
CA LEU A 260 -7.36 -18.87 -5.20
C LEU A 260 -7.73 -17.55 -5.86
N ASP A 261 -9.04 -17.25 -5.88
CA ASP A 261 -9.55 -15.94 -6.20
C ASP A 261 -9.24 -14.96 -5.05
N VAL A 262 -9.08 -13.67 -5.39
CA VAL A 262 -8.84 -12.61 -4.40
C VAL A 262 -9.84 -11.47 -4.64
N ALA A 263 -10.41 -10.94 -3.56
CA ALA A 263 -11.34 -9.82 -3.61
C ALA A 263 -10.98 -8.73 -2.59
N ILE A 264 -11.32 -7.48 -2.90
CA ILE A 264 -11.51 -6.43 -1.89
C ILE A 264 -13.00 -6.42 -1.54
N THR A 265 -13.32 -6.49 -0.26
CA THR A 265 -14.69 -6.83 0.17
C THR A 265 -15.42 -5.69 0.85
N GLU A 266 -14.71 -4.76 1.53
CA GLU A 266 -15.33 -3.81 2.45
C GLU A 266 -14.61 -2.45 2.47
N LEU A 267 -14.00 -2.02 1.35
CA LEU A 267 -13.20 -0.80 1.30
C LEU A 267 -13.96 0.42 1.80
N ASP A 268 -13.41 1.05 2.81
CA ASP A 268 -13.79 2.38 3.29
C ASP A 268 -12.54 3.12 3.83
N VAL A 269 -12.60 4.46 3.96
CA VAL A 269 -11.43 5.25 4.34
C VAL A 269 -11.79 6.26 5.44
N HIS A 270 -11.38 5.95 6.66
CA HIS A 270 -11.69 6.71 7.87
C HIS A 270 -10.61 7.77 8.14
N THR A 271 -10.83 8.97 7.60
CA THR A 271 -9.97 10.14 7.80
C THR A 271 -10.79 11.43 7.82
N TYR A 272 -10.21 12.50 8.38
CA TYR A 272 -10.75 13.87 8.27
C TYR A 272 -10.16 14.64 7.08
N ASP A 273 -9.11 14.10 6.45
CA ASP A 273 -8.42 14.70 5.31
C ASP A 273 -9.02 14.19 4.01
N VAL A 274 -9.71 15.08 3.29
CA VAL A 274 -10.37 14.75 2.02
C VAL A 274 -9.37 14.44 0.90
N GLU A 275 -8.23 15.11 0.88
CA GLU A 275 -7.19 14.86 -0.13
C GLU A 275 -6.58 13.48 0.05
N GLN A 276 -6.25 13.13 1.28
CA GLN A 276 -5.75 11.81 1.64
C GLN A 276 -6.77 10.71 1.37
N GLN A 277 -8.05 10.92 1.72
CA GLN A 277 -9.13 9.99 1.40
C GLN A 277 -9.18 9.73 -0.13
N THR A 278 -9.13 10.80 -0.90
CA THR A 278 -9.17 10.76 -2.36
C THR A 278 -8.01 9.93 -2.92
N GLN A 279 -6.81 10.17 -2.41
CA GLN A 279 -5.61 9.45 -2.83
C GLN A 279 -5.70 7.96 -2.49
N ILE A 280 -6.08 7.61 -1.26
CA ILE A 280 -6.17 6.21 -0.81
C ILE A 280 -7.16 5.43 -1.67
N TYR A 281 -8.37 5.97 -1.92
CA TYR A 281 -9.34 5.30 -2.81
C TYR A 281 -8.79 5.05 -4.21
N GLY A 282 -8.13 6.06 -4.80
CA GLY A 282 -7.53 5.95 -6.12
C GLY A 282 -6.41 4.92 -6.17
N ASP A 283 -5.48 4.96 -5.23
CA ASP A 283 -4.31 4.10 -5.18
C ASP A 283 -4.68 2.64 -4.90
N VAL A 284 -5.58 2.38 -3.93
CA VAL A 284 -6.05 1.02 -3.61
C VAL A 284 -6.73 0.38 -4.81
N VAL A 285 -7.65 1.09 -5.47
CA VAL A 285 -8.36 0.55 -6.64
C VAL A 285 -7.42 0.35 -7.82
N ALA A 286 -6.49 1.29 -8.09
CA ALA A 286 -5.53 1.15 -9.17
C ALA A 286 -4.58 -0.04 -8.94
N GLU A 287 -4.06 -0.22 -7.73
CA GLU A 287 -3.17 -1.34 -7.40
C GLU A 287 -3.92 -2.67 -7.43
N ALA A 288 -5.14 -2.73 -6.89
CA ALA A 288 -5.98 -3.93 -6.91
C ALA A 288 -6.25 -4.42 -8.34
N LEU A 289 -6.68 -3.53 -9.22
CA LEU A 289 -6.92 -3.84 -10.63
C LEU A 289 -5.64 -4.32 -11.33
N ALA A 290 -4.52 -3.67 -11.07
CA ALA A 290 -3.20 -4.06 -11.61
C ALA A 290 -2.71 -5.41 -11.06
N ALA A 291 -3.09 -5.76 -9.82
CA ALA A 291 -2.80 -7.05 -9.19
C ALA A 291 -3.72 -8.20 -9.68
N GLY A 292 -4.64 -7.91 -10.60
CA GLY A 292 -5.55 -8.91 -11.14
C GLY A 292 -6.82 -9.12 -10.33
N ILE A 293 -7.07 -8.32 -9.29
CA ILE A 293 -8.33 -8.35 -8.54
C ILE A 293 -9.43 -7.80 -9.43
N ARG A 294 -10.53 -8.55 -9.55
CA ARG A 294 -11.69 -8.20 -10.39
C ARG A 294 -12.99 -8.08 -9.60
N ASP A 295 -12.91 -8.23 -8.30
CA ASP A 295 -14.02 -8.06 -7.37
C ASP A 295 -13.61 -7.05 -6.29
N ILE A 296 -14.17 -5.83 -6.38
CA ILE A 296 -13.89 -4.71 -5.48
C ILE A 296 -15.22 -4.19 -4.93
N SER A 297 -15.42 -4.32 -3.63
CA SER A 297 -16.60 -3.84 -2.92
C SER A 297 -16.22 -2.84 -1.84
N PHE A 298 -17.08 -1.85 -1.67
CA PHE A 298 -16.97 -0.81 -0.65
C PHE A 298 -17.92 -1.15 0.50
N TRP A 299 -17.58 -0.83 1.75
CA TRP A 299 -18.47 -1.06 2.90
C TRP A 299 -19.51 0.06 3.04
N GLY A 300 -20.44 0.10 2.07
CA GLY A 300 -21.36 1.19 1.83
C GLY A 300 -20.86 2.16 0.76
N PHE A 301 -21.71 3.07 0.31
CA PHE A 301 -21.33 4.07 -0.69
C PHE A 301 -21.62 5.51 -0.27
N THR A 302 -22.54 5.75 0.69
CA THR A 302 -22.94 7.09 1.13
C THR A 302 -22.70 7.30 2.61
N ASP A 303 -22.16 8.45 2.97
CA ASP A 303 -21.92 8.88 4.35
C ASP A 303 -23.21 8.99 5.17
N LYS A 304 -24.38 9.01 4.52
CA LYS A 304 -25.68 9.01 5.20
C LYS A 304 -25.90 7.76 6.05
N HIS A 305 -25.41 6.61 5.59
CA HIS A 305 -25.58 5.30 6.21
C HIS A 305 -24.23 4.66 6.61
N ALA A 306 -23.17 5.47 6.70
CA ALA A 306 -21.84 4.97 7.01
C ALA A 306 -21.71 4.51 8.46
N PHE A 307 -21.09 3.37 8.66
CA PHE A 307 -20.45 3.04 9.93
C PHE A 307 -19.10 3.75 10.01
N THR A 308 -18.71 4.26 11.17
CA THR A 308 -17.37 4.79 11.39
C THR A 308 -16.94 4.64 12.85
N TRP A 309 -15.72 4.14 13.06
CA TRP A 309 -15.06 4.16 14.38
C TRP A 309 -14.34 5.48 14.67
N LEU A 310 -14.18 6.35 13.67
CA LEU A 310 -13.62 7.69 13.83
C LEU A 310 -14.75 8.72 13.89
N PRO A 311 -15.16 9.20 15.07
CA PRO A 311 -16.35 10.02 15.24
C PRO A 311 -16.35 11.26 14.35
N GLY A 312 -17.36 11.38 13.46
CA GLY A 312 -17.52 12.51 12.54
C GLY A 312 -16.71 12.40 11.24
N ALA A 313 -15.94 11.32 11.04
CA ALA A 313 -15.36 11.03 9.73
C ALA A 313 -16.46 10.70 8.71
N LYS A 314 -16.16 10.95 7.44
CA LYS A 314 -17.02 10.71 6.30
C LYS A 314 -16.32 9.70 5.37
N PRO A 315 -16.41 8.37 5.66
CA PRO A 315 -15.51 7.39 5.06
C PRO A 315 -15.82 7.03 3.61
N LEU A 316 -17.02 7.34 3.09
CA LEU A 316 -17.51 6.78 1.84
C LEU A 316 -17.42 7.76 0.65
N MET A 317 -17.73 7.26 -0.54
CA MET A 317 -17.53 7.97 -1.81
C MET A 317 -18.62 9.01 -2.13
N PHE A 318 -19.81 8.90 -1.53
CA PHE A 318 -20.91 9.84 -1.69
C PHE A 318 -21.24 10.49 -0.34
N ASP A 319 -21.63 11.75 -0.37
CA ASP A 319 -22.07 12.48 0.83
C ASP A 319 -23.47 12.03 1.30
N GLU A 320 -24.00 12.67 2.36
CA GLU A 320 -25.31 12.35 2.93
C GLU A 320 -26.49 12.72 2.00
N ASP A 321 -26.25 13.59 1.02
CA ASP A 321 -27.20 14.00 -0.02
C ASP A 321 -27.01 13.20 -1.32
N TYR A 322 -26.16 12.17 -1.30
CA TYR A 322 -25.82 11.31 -2.44
C TYR A 322 -25.05 12.04 -3.57
N ASN A 323 -24.36 13.13 -3.29
CA ASN A 323 -23.45 13.75 -4.26
C ASN A 323 -22.09 13.04 -4.23
N PRO A 324 -21.47 12.83 -5.41
CA PRO A 324 -20.15 12.20 -5.47
C PRO A 324 -19.07 13.11 -4.85
N LYS A 325 -18.24 12.52 -4.00
CA LYS A 325 -17.08 13.17 -3.37
C LYS A 325 -15.83 13.00 -4.25
N PRO A 326 -14.72 13.70 -3.98
CA PRO A 326 -13.45 13.50 -4.67
C PRO A 326 -12.99 12.03 -4.72
N ALA A 327 -13.25 11.26 -3.67
CA ALA A 327 -12.97 9.82 -3.60
C ALA A 327 -13.66 9.00 -4.69
N TYR A 328 -14.91 9.32 -5.02
CA TYR A 328 -15.63 8.69 -6.15
C TYR A 328 -14.91 8.95 -7.48
N PHE A 329 -14.50 10.19 -7.72
CA PHE A 329 -13.82 10.54 -8.96
C PHE A 329 -12.46 9.87 -9.09
N ALA A 330 -11.70 9.76 -7.98
CA ALA A 330 -10.42 9.04 -7.96
C ALA A 330 -10.60 7.54 -8.26
N THR A 331 -11.59 6.89 -7.64
CA THR A 331 -11.97 5.50 -7.92
C THR A 331 -12.34 5.31 -9.39
N ARG A 332 -13.21 6.21 -9.91
CA ARG A 332 -13.67 6.16 -11.31
C ARG A 332 -12.51 6.37 -12.29
N ASP A 333 -11.62 7.29 -11.99
CA ASP A 333 -10.46 7.59 -12.86
C ASP A 333 -9.43 6.46 -12.84
N ALA A 334 -9.22 5.77 -11.71
CA ALA A 334 -8.41 4.57 -11.62
C ALA A 334 -8.99 3.45 -12.51
N LEU A 335 -10.28 3.17 -12.39
CA LEU A 335 -10.97 2.17 -13.21
C LEU A 335 -10.97 2.56 -14.69
N ARG A 336 -11.30 3.82 -15.03
CA ARG A 336 -11.27 4.34 -16.40
C ARG A 336 -9.89 4.18 -17.02
N SER A 337 -8.83 4.55 -16.30
CA SER A 337 -7.46 4.43 -16.78
C SER A 337 -7.08 2.97 -17.03
N PHE A 338 -7.56 2.06 -16.19
CA PHE A 338 -7.29 0.64 -16.33
C PHE A 338 -7.93 0.05 -17.59
N VAL A 339 -9.19 0.40 -17.88
CA VAL A 339 -9.95 -0.14 -19.02
C VAL A 339 -9.78 0.63 -20.33
N ALA A 340 -9.15 1.80 -20.31
CA ALA A 340 -9.08 2.70 -21.47
C ALA A 340 -8.24 2.17 -22.65
N GLY A 341 -7.38 1.19 -22.42
CA GLY A 341 -6.49 0.65 -23.45
C GLY A 341 -7.18 -0.36 -24.36
N THR A 342 -6.84 -0.35 -25.65
CA THR A 342 -7.25 -1.40 -26.60
C THR A 342 -6.14 -2.45 -26.85
N SER A 343 -5.03 -2.31 -26.16
CA SER A 343 -3.86 -3.20 -26.21
C SER A 343 -3.04 -3.07 -24.93
N ALA A 344 -2.18 -4.03 -24.65
CA ALA A 344 -1.20 -3.92 -23.56
C ALA A 344 -0.38 -2.62 -23.68
N PRO A 345 0.17 -2.09 -22.58
CA PRO A 345 0.96 -0.87 -22.56
C PRO A 345 2.15 -0.92 -23.53
N GLY A 346 2.56 0.23 -24.03
CA GLY A 346 3.81 0.38 -24.78
C GLY A 346 5.03 0.01 -23.90
N ALA A 347 6.12 -0.44 -24.55
CA ALA A 347 7.35 -0.73 -23.83
C ALA A 347 8.04 0.58 -23.41
N GLY A 348 8.03 0.89 -22.12
CA GLY A 348 8.74 2.03 -21.56
C GLY A 348 10.26 1.81 -21.56
N THR A 349 11.02 2.91 -21.52
CA THR A 349 12.47 2.90 -21.38
C THR A 349 12.84 3.23 -19.94
N LEU A 350 13.68 2.39 -19.31
CA LEU A 350 14.20 2.61 -17.98
C LEU A 350 15.65 3.12 -18.07
N THR A 351 15.94 4.22 -17.40
CA THR A 351 17.25 4.86 -17.35
C THR A 351 17.59 5.21 -15.91
N ASN A 352 18.87 5.55 -15.64
CA ASN A 352 19.28 6.04 -14.32
C ASN A 352 20.17 7.28 -14.44
N THR A 353 20.30 8.04 -13.35
CA THR A 353 21.09 9.29 -13.27
C THR A 353 22.40 9.13 -12.50
N SER A 354 22.80 7.90 -12.14
CA SER A 354 24.04 7.65 -11.39
C SER A 354 25.25 8.25 -12.10
N GLY A 355 26.01 9.06 -11.41
CA GLY A 355 27.19 9.73 -11.94
C GLY A 355 26.91 11.00 -12.78
N TRP A 356 25.66 11.41 -13.00
CA TRP A 356 25.35 12.56 -13.87
C TRP A 356 25.77 13.90 -13.27
N THR A 357 25.57 14.11 -11.97
CA THR A 357 25.74 15.42 -11.34
C THR A 357 27.22 15.84 -11.24
N HIS A 358 28.10 14.92 -10.88
CA HIS A 358 29.52 15.21 -10.65
C HIS A 358 30.47 14.04 -10.94
N GLY A 359 29.96 13.00 -11.61
CA GLY A 359 30.76 11.83 -12.01
C GLY A 359 31.06 10.83 -10.89
N LEU A 360 30.52 11.05 -9.66
CA LEU A 360 30.59 10.08 -8.57
C LEU A 360 29.41 9.13 -8.63
N HIS A 361 29.66 7.87 -8.35
CA HIS A 361 28.62 6.86 -8.13
C HIS A 361 28.41 6.67 -6.63
N ASP A 362 27.94 7.74 -5.97
CA ASP A 362 27.91 7.92 -4.52
C ASP A 362 26.70 7.32 -3.81
N GLY A 363 25.83 6.65 -4.57
CA GLY A 363 24.60 6.03 -4.02
C GLY A 363 23.39 6.96 -4.03
N ASN A 364 23.52 8.18 -4.61
CA ASN A 364 22.41 9.11 -4.81
C ASN A 364 22.11 9.21 -6.30
N TYR A 365 20.94 8.74 -6.71
CA TYR A 365 20.50 8.71 -8.11
C TYR A 365 19.00 8.50 -8.21
N SER A 366 18.46 8.74 -9.39
CA SER A 366 17.08 8.36 -9.74
C SER A 366 17.10 7.24 -10.77
N VAL A 367 16.09 6.39 -10.71
CA VAL A 367 15.71 5.50 -11.80
C VAL A 367 14.45 6.08 -12.44
N VAL A 368 14.50 6.31 -13.76
CA VAL A 368 13.44 7.01 -14.50
C VAL A 368 12.89 6.11 -15.59
N MET A 369 11.59 5.84 -15.52
CA MET A 369 10.83 5.22 -16.60
C MET A 369 10.24 6.32 -17.49
N ASN A 370 10.35 6.15 -18.81
CA ASN A 370 9.69 6.99 -19.79
C ASN A 370 8.99 6.12 -20.83
N LEU A 371 7.71 6.37 -21.03
CA LEU A 371 6.93 5.87 -22.16
C LEU A 371 6.63 7.07 -23.07
N TRP A 372 7.30 7.15 -24.22
CA TRP A 372 7.13 8.26 -25.16
C TRP A 372 5.98 8.05 -26.13
N HIS A 373 5.72 6.80 -26.49
CA HIS A 373 4.72 6.40 -27.48
C HIS A 373 4.08 5.06 -27.11
N GLY A 374 2.86 4.86 -27.55
CA GLY A 374 2.12 3.61 -27.35
C GLY A 374 0.94 3.76 -26.40
N THR A 375 0.31 2.65 -26.08
CA THR A 375 -0.80 2.62 -25.12
C THR A 375 -0.28 2.92 -23.72
N PRO A 376 -0.90 3.83 -22.97
CA PRO A 376 -0.53 4.12 -21.58
C PRO A 376 -0.74 2.92 -20.66
N GLY A 377 0.11 2.82 -19.63
CA GLY A 377 -0.17 1.98 -18.46
C GLY A 377 -1.02 2.73 -17.46
N SER A 378 -1.95 2.05 -16.81
CA SER A 378 -2.70 2.58 -15.67
C SER A 378 -1.94 2.45 -14.36
N PHE A 379 -0.97 1.53 -14.33
CA PHE A 379 -0.17 1.24 -13.14
C PHE A 379 1.26 0.87 -13.51
N TYR A 380 2.21 1.17 -12.61
CA TYR A 380 3.64 0.95 -12.75
C TYR A 380 4.18 0.19 -11.55
N ARG A 381 5.07 -0.77 -11.81
CA ARG A 381 5.86 -1.46 -10.79
C ARG A 381 7.34 -1.38 -11.10
N LEU A 382 8.16 -1.08 -10.09
CA LEU A 382 9.63 -1.10 -10.18
C LEU A 382 10.18 -2.18 -9.26
N TYR A 383 11.11 -2.95 -9.79
CA TYR A 383 11.80 -4.00 -9.05
C TYR A 383 13.30 -3.70 -9.01
N GLU A 384 13.92 -3.94 -7.85
CA GLU A 384 15.35 -3.94 -7.63
C GLU A 384 15.79 -5.37 -7.28
N ASN A 385 16.68 -5.96 -8.08
CA ASN A 385 17.13 -7.35 -7.88
C ASN A 385 15.94 -8.31 -7.67
N ASP A 386 14.91 -8.18 -8.50
CA ASP A 386 13.63 -8.91 -8.48
C ASP A 386 12.72 -8.65 -7.26
N THR A 387 13.10 -7.79 -6.34
CA THR A 387 12.24 -7.35 -5.24
C THR A 387 11.41 -6.14 -5.68
N LEU A 388 10.09 -6.17 -5.49
CA LEU A 388 9.21 -5.02 -5.73
C LEU A 388 9.54 -3.91 -4.73
N ILE A 389 9.85 -2.70 -5.24
CA ILE A 389 10.27 -1.56 -4.43
C ILE A 389 9.43 -0.30 -4.65
N SER A 390 8.64 -0.26 -5.71
CA SER A 390 7.72 0.85 -5.97
C SER A 390 6.54 0.34 -6.80
N ALA A 391 5.35 0.76 -6.43
CA ALA A 391 4.09 0.45 -7.10
C ALA A 391 3.21 1.71 -7.07
N ARG A 392 2.86 2.27 -8.23
CA ARG A 392 2.07 3.50 -8.29
C ARG A 392 1.49 3.79 -9.68
N VAL A 393 0.58 4.75 -9.75
CA VAL A 393 0.08 5.29 -11.00
C VAL A 393 1.17 6.13 -11.69
N PRO A 394 1.42 5.95 -13.01
CA PRO A 394 2.37 6.77 -13.75
C PRO A 394 1.90 8.21 -13.93
N ASP A 395 2.84 9.17 -13.89
CA ASP A 395 2.56 10.56 -14.21
C ASP A 395 2.36 10.74 -15.72
N THR A 396 1.32 11.48 -16.11
CA THR A 396 1.10 11.86 -17.53
C THR A 396 1.90 13.13 -17.87
N VAL A 397 2.77 13.04 -18.85
CA VAL A 397 3.68 14.14 -19.28
C VAL A 397 3.15 14.92 -20.48
N GLY A 398 1.93 14.62 -20.91
CA GLY A 398 1.25 15.22 -22.07
C GLY A 398 0.92 14.19 -23.15
N GLY A 399 -0.27 14.28 -23.72
CA GLY A 399 -0.79 13.27 -24.64
C GLY A 399 -0.83 11.88 -24.03
N THR A 400 -0.16 10.91 -24.65
CA THR A 400 -0.04 9.53 -24.16
C THR A 400 1.31 9.23 -23.53
N SER A 401 2.18 10.24 -23.37
CA SER A 401 3.50 10.06 -22.76
C SER A 401 3.39 9.96 -21.25
N GLN A 402 4.10 9.02 -20.66
CA GLN A 402 4.14 8.80 -19.21
C GLN A 402 5.58 8.79 -18.70
N SER A 403 5.77 9.20 -17.45
CA SER A 403 7.05 9.14 -16.76
C SER A 403 6.85 8.72 -15.31
N VAL A 404 7.83 8.00 -14.77
CA VAL A 404 7.90 7.70 -13.33
C VAL A 404 9.35 7.86 -12.92
N GLU A 405 9.62 8.71 -11.93
CA GLU A 405 10.94 8.87 -11.32
C GLU A 405 10.92 8.31 -9.90
N THR A 406 11.89 7.46 -9.59
CA THR A 406 12.11 6.90 -8.24
C THR A 406 13.50 7.31 -7.79
N GLU A 407 13.58 8.08 -6.70
CA GLU A 407 14.82 8.57 -6.12
C GLU A 407 15.39 7.58 -5.11
N PHE A 408 16.73 7.43 -5.13
CA PHE A 408 17.49 6.63 -4.19
C PHE A 408 18.55 7.51 -3.52
N THR A 409 18.71 7.36 -2.22
CA THR A 409 19.70 8.06 -1.42
C THR A 409 20.48 7.06 -0.56
N ASP A 410 21.77 7.38 -0.32
CA ASP A 410 22.64 6.62 0.59
C ASP A 410 22.73 5.11 0.28
N LYS A 411 22.54 4.71 -0.99
CA LYS A 411 22.73 3.32 -1.38
C LYS A 411 24.18 2.88 -1.15
N PRO A 412 24.42 1.76 -0.47
CA PRO A 412 25.78 1.26 -0.24
C PRO A 412 26.46 0.84 -1.55
N ASN A 413 27.80 0.67 -1.50
CA ASN A 413 28.53 0.14 -2.64
C ASN A 413 27.97 -1.23 -3.05
N GLY A 414 27.67 -1.37 -4.33
CA GLY A 414 27.05 -2.58 -4.87
C GLY A 414 26.57 -2.39 -6.31
N THR A 415 26.00 -3.45 -6.85
CA THR A 415 25.35 -3.43 -8.16
C THR A 415 23.87 -3.71 -7.99
N TYR A 416 23.04 -2.88 -8.59
CA TYR A 416 21.58 -2.90 -8.50
C TYR A 416 21.00 -3.03 -9.90
N GLU A 417 20.25 -4.09 -10.12
CA GLU A 417 19.54 -4.31 -11.39
C GLU A 417 18.09 -3.86 -11.26
N TYR A 418 17.65 -2.99 -12.15
CA TYR A 418 16.28 -2.46 -12.18
C TYR A 418 15.54 -2.95 -13.40
N ARG A 419 14.34 -3.45 -13.20
CA ARG A 419 13.31 -3.70 -14.21
C ARG A 419 11.98 -3.10 -13.77
N ALA A 420 11.14 -2.74 -14.72
CA ALA A 420 9.83 -2.21 -14.41
C ALA A 420 8.76 -2.78 -15.34
N GLU A 421 7.52 -2.62 -14.94
CA GLU A 421 6.34 -3.07 -15.66
C GLU A 421 5.31 -1.95 -15.74
N LEU A 422 4.65 -1.84 -16.90
CA LEU A 422 3.44 -1.04 -17.10
C LEU A 422 2.27 -1.97 -17.31
N ILE A 423 1.13 -1.66 -16.69
CA ILE A 423 -0.04 -2.56 -16.62
C ILE A 423 -1.29 -1.79 -17.02
N ASN A 424 -2.20 -2.45 -17.75
CA ASN A 424 -3.59 -2.05 -17.98
C ASN A 424 -4.48 -3.30 -18.13
N SER A 425 -5.78 -3.17 -18.42
CA SER A 425 -6.71 -4.31 -18.57
C SER A 425 -6.29 -5.31 -19.66
N ASN A 426 -5.54 -4.85 -20.66
CA ASN A 426 -5.09 -5.69 -21.78
C ASN A 426 -3.76 -6.41 -21.52
N GLY A 427 -3.15 -6.22 -20.35
CA GLY A 427 -1.97 -6.96 -19.91
C GLY A 427 -0.83 -6.12 -19.34
N THR A 428 0.29 -6.79 -19.16
CA THR A 428 1.52 -6.24 -18.57
C THR A 428 2.62 -6.19 -19.63
N THR A 429 3.33 -5.06 -19.72
CA THR A 429 4.50 -4.90 -20.58
C THR A 429 5.71 -4.51 -19.76
N ALA A 430 6.78 -5.31 -19.87
CA ALA A 430 8.06 -4.99 -19.25
C ALA A 430 8.74 -3.83 -20.00
N THR A 431 9.42 -2.97 -19.24
CA THR A 431 10.31 -1.93 -19.77
C THR A 431 11.67 -2.51 -20.18
N THR A 432 12.55 -1.68 -20.75
CA THR A 432 13.99 -2.01 -20.76
C THR A 432 14.50 -2.07 -19.32
N THR A 433 15.61 -2.78 -19.10
CA THR A 433 16.30 -2.83 -17.79
C THR A 433 17.39 -1.76 -17.71
N THR A 434 17.78 -1.38 -16.50
CA THR A 434 18.97 -0.55 -16.25
C THR A 434 19.73 -1.07 -15.04
N THR A 435 21.05 -0.92 -15.07
CA THR A 435 21.94 -1.36 -13.98
C THR A 435 22.66 -0.15 -13.41
N VAL A 436 22.69 -0.01 -12.09
CA VAL A 436 23.45 0.98 -11.35
C VAL A 436 24.57 0.28 -10.59
N THR A 437 25.80 0.77 -10.73
CA THR A 437 26.92 0.34 -9.90
C THR A 437 27.35 1.50 -9.02
N VAL A 438 27.19 1.35 -7.70
CA VAL A 438 27.63 2.31 -6.68
C VAL A 438 29.03 1.90 -6.23
N THR A 439 30.00 2.82 -6.35
CA THR A 439 31.42 2.59 -6.00
C THR A 439 31.95 3.60 -4.99
N ASP A 440 31.29 4.75 -4.88
CA ASP A 440 31.75 5.91 -4.15
C ASP A 440 30.84 6.28 -2.97
N ALA A 441 30.09 5.31 -2.39
CA ALA A 441 29.17 5.57 -1.28
C ALA A 441 29.89 6.03 0.00
N VAL A 442 31.12 5.57 0.22
CA VAL A 442 31.92 5.96 1.39
C VAL A 442 32.67 7.27 1.15
N PRO A 443 33.10 8.02 2.20
CA PRO A 443 33.82 9.25 2.03
C PRO A 443 35.12 9.10 1.22
N GLY A 444 35.45 10.10 0.42
CA GLY A 444 36.71 10.17 -0.28
C GLY A 444 37.88 10.03 0.69
N LYS A 445 39.01 9.39 0.24
CA LYS A 445 40.15 9.11 1.10
C LYS A 445 40.86 10.42 1.53
N PRO A 446 40.96 10.72 2.84
CA PRO A 446 41.63 11.92 3.31
C PRO A 446 43.17 11.76 3.36
N VAL A 447 43.85 12.87 3.24
CA VAL A 447 45.29 12.99 3.48
C VAL A 447 45.50 13.77 4.77
N VAL A 448 46.22 13.18 5.73
CA VAL A 448 46.52 13.81 7.01
C VAL A 448 47.86 14.58 6.95
N SER A 449 47.93 15.71 7.63
CA SER A 449 49.12 16.51 7.82
C SER A 449 49.14 17.12 9.24
N HIS A 450 50.28 17.62 9.67
CA HIS A 450 50.44 18.33 10.95
C HIS A 450 51.44 19.48 10.81
N ASP A 451 51.44 20.42 11.77
CA ASP A 451 52.34 21.58 11.83
C ASP A 451 53.38 21.51 12.96
N ASN A 452 53.64 20.34 13.56
CA ASN A 452 54.63 20.11 14.63
C ASN A 452 56.10 20.16 14.12
N TRP A 453 56.48 21.29 13.52
CA TRP A 453 57.81 21.48 12.95
C TRP A 453 58.90 21.69 14.02
N ASP A 454 58.51 22.28 15.15
CA ASP A 454 59.39 22.53 16.32
C ASP A 454 59.48 21.34 17.27
N LYS A 455 58.62 20.33 17.10
CA LYS A 455 58.55 19.06 17.86
C LYS A 455 58.27 19.24 19.34
N ASP A 456 57.53 20.30 19.73
CA ASP A 456 57.23 20.62 21.13
C ASP A 456 56.04 19.83 21.69
N GLY A 457 55.35 19.06 20.87
CA GLY A 457 54.19 18.28 21.25
C GLY A 457 52.86 19.06 21.31
N THR A 458 52.86 20.29 20.75
CA THR A 458 51.67 21.10 20.57
C THR A 458 51.49 21.42 19.09
N PHE A 459 50.49 20.85 18.46
CA PHE A 459 50.30 21.01 17.02
C PHE A 459 48.85 20.86 16.59
N THR A 460 48.56 21.34 15.39
CA THR A 460 47.29 21.11 14.71
C THR A 460 47.43 20.00 13.66
N ALA A 461 46.63 18.98 13.79
CA ALA A 461 46.46 17.97 12.77
C ALA A 461 45.30 18.38 11.84
N THR A 462 45.51 18.27 10.53
CA THR A 462 44.55 18.60 9.49
C THR A 462 44.33 17.37 8.60
N ALA A 463 43.11 17.04 8.31
CA ALA A 463 42.78 16.03 7.32
C ALA A 463 42.15 16.70 6.10
N ASN A 464 42.72 16.50 4.92
CA ASN A 464 42.22 17.08 3.68
C ASN A 464 41.68 15.99 2.78
N MET A 465 40.36 16.01 2.55
CA MET A 465 39.71 15.32 1.48
C MET A 465 39.40 16.36 0.39
N TRP A 466 40.06 16.27 -0.75
CA TRP A 466 40.03 17.33 -1.76
C TRP A 466 38.81 17.27 -2.66
N TRP A 467 38.32 16.06 -2.92
CA TRP A 467 37.22 15.77 -3.79
C TRP A 467 36.68 14.35 -3.52
N GLY A 468 35.40 14.12 -3.70
CA GLY A 468 34.74 12.84 -3.50
C GLY A 468 33.50 12.94 -2.65
N THR A 469 32.93 11.80 -2.31
CA THR A 469 31.77 11.73 -1.42
C THR A 469 32.13 12.26 -0.04
N ASN A 470 31.33 13.15 0.49
CA ASN A 470 31.60 13.82 1.74
C ASN A 470 31.28 12.95 2.97
N ALA A 471 32.04 13.19 4.03
CA ALA A 471 31.76 12.67 5.35
C ALA A 471 30.77 13.54 6.10
N THR A 472 30.01 12.94 7.01
CA THR A 472 29.15 13.62 7.99
C THR A 472 29.82 13.74 9.36
N SER A 473 30.92 13.01 9.58
CA SER A 473 31.72 13.09 10.80
C SER A 473 33.16 12.69 10.56
N TYR A 474 34.04 13.11 11.49
CA TYR A 474 35.47 12.77 11.50
C TYR A 474 35.92 12.28 12.87
N THR A 475 36.97 11.46 12.90
CA THR A 475 37.65 11.01 14.12
C THR A 475 39.18 10.97 13.88
N PHE A 476 39.96 11.80 14.60
CA PHE A 476 41.41 11.72 14.63
C PHE A 476 41.87 10.71 15.67
N LEU A 477 42.86 9.93 15.29
CA LEU A 477 43.48 8.87 16.12
C LEU A 477 44.99 9.11 16.22
N LEU A 478 45.49 9.14 17.46
CA LEU A 478 46.92 9.13 17.76
C LEU A 478 47.27 7.84 18.47
N ASP A 479 48.13 7.01 17.90
CA ASP A 479 48.47 5.67 18.39
C ASP A 479 47.24 4.79 18.66
N GLY A 480 46.18 4.98 17.85
CA GLY A 480 44.92 4.27 17.96
C GLY A 480 43.94 4.87 18.98
N ALA A 481 44.35 5.82 19.81
CA ALA A 481 43.48 6.52 20.74
C ALA A 481 42.76 7.70 20.07
N VAL A 482 41.48 7.90 20.35
CA VAL A 482 40.71 9.05 19.84
C VAL A 482 41.19 10.33 20.48
N VAL A 483 41.70 11.28 19.68
CA VAL A 483 42.21 12.59 20.11
C VAL A 483 41.37 13.77 19.64
N GLY A 484 40.44 13.54 18.72
CA GLY A 484 39.47 14.53 18.29
C GLY A 484 38.37 13.92 17.41
N LYS A 485 37.17 14.40 17.54
CA LYS A 485 36.01 13.99 16.70
C LYS A 485 34.97 15.08 16.61
N GLY A 486 34.20 15.09 15.54
CA GLY A 486 33.12 16.06 15.39
C GLY A 486 32.28 15.81 14.13
N PRO A 487 31.16 16.53 14.01
CA PRO A 487 30.34 16.51 12.82
C PRO A 487 30.99 17.28 11.67
N LEU A 488 30.59 16.94 10.44
CA LEU A 488 30.90 17.67 9.21
C LEU A 488 29.59 17.94 8.45
N THR A 489 29.57 19.07 7.75
CA THR A 489 28.50 19.35 6.79
C THR A 489 28.90 18.72 5.45
N ALA A 490 28.03 17.84 4.95
CA ALA A 490 28.20 17.23 3.63
C ALA A 490 27.86 18.25 2.53
N ASN A 491 28.69 18.32 1.51
CA ASN A 491 28.47 19.09 0.28
C ASN A 491 29.25 18.44 -0.86
N THR A 492 28.94 17.17 -1.14
CA THR A 492 29.60 16.39 -2.21
C THR A 492 29.53 17.12 -3.56
N PRO A 493 30.61 17.21 -4.35
CA PRO A 493 31.94 16.55 -4.17
C PRO A 493 33.01 17.47 -3.55
N ASN A 494 32.60 18.55 -2.89
CA ASN A 494 33.54 19.60 -2.45
C ASN A 494 34.48 19.12 -1.34
N ALA A 495 35.63 19.84 -1.21
CA ALA A 495 36.61 19.50 -0.22
C ALA A 495 36.13 19.64 1.22
N GLN A 496 36.63 18.78 2.10
CA GLN A 496 36.47 18.85 3.55
C GLN A 496 37.84 18.85 4.22
N SER A 497 38.02 19.70 5.24
CA SER A 497 39.33 19.86 5.91
C SER A 497 39.16 20.00 7.43
N PRO A 498 38.69 18.94 8.13
CA PRO A 498 38.61 18.96 9.59
C PRO A 498 39.96 19.06 10.24
N GLN A 499 40.02 19.70 11.41
CA GLN A 499 41.24 19.93 12.19
C GLN A 499 41.02 19.57 13.66
N VAL A 500 42.09 19.19 14.32
CA VAL A 500 42.19 19.04 15.77
C VAL A 500 43.50 19.60 16.28
N THR A 501 43.46 20.40 17.35
CA THR A 501 44.67 20.86 18.03
C THR A 501 44.98 19.95 19.21
N LEU A 502 46.18 19.42 19.25
CA LEU A 502 46.71 18.56 20.29
C LEU A 502 47.75 19.32 21.10
N SER A 503 47.82 19.10 22.41
CA SER A 503 48.83 19.71 23.29
C SER A 503 49.29 18.71 24.35
N GLY A 504 50.56 18.80 24.74
CA GLY A 504 51.15 17.93 25.75
C GLY A 504 51.31 16.48 25.27
N VAL A 505 51.48 16.28 23.97
CA VAL A 505 51.81 14.96 23.42
C VAL A 505 53.16 14.51 23.94
N ALA A 506 53.26 13.28 24.44
CA ALA A 506 54.46 12.74 25.04
C ALA A 506 55.64 12.70 24.04
N THR A 507 56.89 12.74 24.56
CA THR A 507 58.11 12.54 23.75
C THR A 507 58.09 11.16 23.08
N GLY A 508 58.36 11.11 21.78
CA GLY A 508 58.36 9.88 20.98
C GLY A 508 57.91 10.08 19.54
N THR A 509 57.77 8.98 18.84
CA THR A 509 57.17 8.97 17.48
C THR A 509 55.80 8.34 17.54
N HIS A 510 54.82 9.10 17.15
CA HIS A 510 53.39 8.76 17.22
C HIS A 510 52.80 8.53 15.83
N SER A 511 51.89 7.62 15.71
CA SER A 511 51.11 7.35 14.49
C SER A 511 49.81 8.16 14.51
N LEU A 512 49.63 9.07 13.56
CA LEU A 512 48.45 9.91 13.41
C LEU A 512 47.67 9.51 12.17
N LYS A 513 46.37 9.29 12.32
CA LYS A 513 45.42 9.05 11.21
C LYS A 513 44.05 9.66 11.49
N VAL A 514 43.22 9.74 10.47
CA VAL A 514 41.84 10.17 10.55
C VAL A 514 40.91 9.14 9.92
N VAL A 515 39.72 9.02 10.47
CA VAL A 515 38.57 8.28 9.91
C VAL A 515 37.50 9.30 9.54
N LEU A 516 37.08 9.30 8.29
CA LEU A 516 35.89 10.02 7.79
C LEU A 516 34.73 9.05 7.67
N THR A 517 33.53 9.44 8.12
CA THR A 517 32.35 8.57 8.17
C THR A 517 31.13 9.28 7.61
N ASN A 518 30.34 8.56 6.83
CA ASN A 518 28.97 8.94 6.41
C ASN A 518 28.01 7.73 6.52
N ALA A 519 26.79 7.83 6.00
CA ALA A 519 25.81 6.74 6.00
C ALA A 519 26.29 5.49 5.22
N GLY A 520 27.08 5.68 4.14
CA GLY A 520 27.63 4.60 3.33
C GLY A 520 28.81 3.85 3.97
N GLY A 521 29.38 4.38 5.07
CA GLY A 521 30.50 3.75 5.76
C GLY A 521 31.64 4.71 6.13
N SER A 522 32.86 4.16 6.30
CA SER A 522 34.01 4.91 6.75
C SER A 522 35.22 4.71 5.84
N THR A 523 36.02 5.76 5.71
CA THR A 523 37.31 5.73 5.01
C THR A 523 38.43 6.26 5.93
N GLU A 524 39.49 5.48 6.06
CA GLU A 524 40.68 5.88 6.83
C GLU A 524 41.77 6.51 5.93
N SER A 525 42.48 7.50 6.48
CA SER A 525 43.72 7.98 5.88
C SER A 525 44.88 6.96 6.00
N ASP A 526 45.89 7.08 5.17
CA ASP A 526 47.18 6.48 5.51
C ASP A 526 47.71 7.13 6.79
N PRO A 527 48.38 6.36 7.68
CA PRO A 527 48.99 6.93 8.88
C PRO A 527 50.24 7.78 8.50
N ILE A 528 50.41 8.87 9.22
CA ILE A 528 51.64 9.65 9.19
C ILE A 528 52.32 9.59 10.55
N HIS A 529 53.63 9.87 10.61
CA HIS A 529 54.41 9.88 11.85
C HIS A 529 54.64 11.30 12.32
N VAL A 530 54.32 11.56 13.59
CA VAL A 530 54.62 12.82 14.30
C VAL A 530 55.68 12.55 15.34
N THR A 531 56.80 13.29 15.30
CA THR A 531 57.87 13.14 16.28
C THR A 531 57.85 14.31 17.26
N VAL A 532 57.88 14.00 18.57
CA VAL A 532 57.97 14.94 19.69
C VAL A 532 59.26 14.69 20.43
N ASN A 533 60.08 15.76 20.70
CA ASN A 533 61.37 15.68 21.35
C ASN A 533 61.29 15.98 22.85
#